data_e1f2d9b588eebba06b80d2d16317ca35
#
_entry.id   e1f2d9b588eebba06b80d2d16317ca35
#
_cell.length_a   1.000
_cell.length_b   1.000
_cell.length_c   1.000
_cell.angle_alpha   90.00
_cell.angle_beta   90.00
_cell.angle_gamma   90.00
#
_symmetry.space_group_name_H-M   'P 1'
#
loop_
_entity.id
_entity.type
_entity.pdbx_description
1 polymer ?
#
loop_
_entity_poly.entity_id
_entity_poly.type
_entity_poly.pdbx_seq_one_letter_code
_entity_poly.pdbx_strand_id
1 'polypeptide(L)'
;MCCDYCFQGEGVSEGIFSDIDDLKNFLQDLPTGDTLDVKFIGGEPLIYTDSIKRMIKEIRKLERTKDVHFRFGLTTNGLYFKSLIELIKEGYLDEELVKVSWDGKYSKYIRKSCYDNGFVNNAIYSIIKECPNVTVRIAIHLKNVDSIEESMLALLSRGAKSIELYYIMEYPLYRDEWFIHKCKKMFEKVARIYSFFSFRYVNWESLKYNSDKETSEASKCSHLGSHLHIDKNGDLYPCGMFVPDDNIYVTTQWKIGNLKSGIDFTKTKELEMELNKEVGCSKGCKNVNCFECPAVNLGEIGSMDKRFMQQCELKEIERKIYNKFHGVG
;
A
#
# COMPACT_ATOMS: atom_id res chain seq x y z
N MET A 1 -6.01 -3.35 -16.71
CA MET A 1 -4.65 -2.76 -16.76
C MET A 1 -3.66 -3.84 -16.37
N CYS A 2 -2.53 -3.95 -17.07
CA CYS A 2 -1.42 -4.86 -16.74
C CYS A 2 -0.18 -3.99 -16.48
N CYS A 3 -0.03 -3.46 -15.26
CA CYS A 3 1.12 -2.61 -14.93
C CYS A 3 2.43 -3.37 -15.10
N ASP A 4 3.48 -2.70 -15.63
CA ASP A 4 4.82 -3.30 -15.82
C ASP A 4 5.43 -3.86 -14.52
N TYR A 5 4.92 -3.42 -13.37
CA TYR A 5 5.41 -3.74 -12.03
C TYR A 5 4.35 -4.43 -11.15
N CYS A 6 3.29 -4.98 -11.74
CA CYS A 6 2.22 -5.60 -10.96
C CYS A 6 2.67 -6.96 -10.45
N PHE A 7 2.72 -7.12 -9.13
CA PHE A 7 3.03 -8.40 -8.51
C PHE A 7 1.91 -9.45 -8.65
N GLN A 8 0.71 -9.02 -9.04
CA GLN A 8 -0.45 -9.91 -9.22
C GLN A 8 -0.46 -10.62 -10.59
N GLY A 9 0.59 -10.46 -11.41
CA GLY A 9 0.71 -11.18 -12.68
C GLY A 9 -0.34 -10.83 -13.75
N GLU A 10 -0.26 -11.50 -14.89
CA GLU A 10 -1.21 -11.41 -16.00
C GLU A 10 -2.31 -12.48 -15.81
N GLY A 11 -3.22 -12.27 -14.90
CA GLY A 11 -4.36 -13.16 -14.71
C GLY A 11 -5.50 -12.40 -14.04
N VAL A 12 -6.61 -12.25 -14.73
CA VAL A 12 -7.84 -11.88 -14.05
C VAL A 12 -8.24 -13.10 -13.25
N SER A 13 -7.90 -13.18 -11.99
CA SER A 13 -8.55 -14.12 -11.11
C SER A 13 -10.02 -13.71 -11.03
N GLU A 14 -10.87 -14.35 -11.81
CA GLU A 14 -12.31 -14.20 -11.66
C GLU A 14 -12.66 -14.60 -10.23
N GLY A 15 -13.16 -13.68 -9.46
CA GLY A 15 -13.69 -13.99 -8.15
C GLY A 15 -13.52 -12.82 -7.19
N ILE A 16 -14.64 -12.42 -6.66
CA ILE A 16 -14.71 -11.69 -5.42
C ILE A 16 -14.91 -12.72 -4.32
N PHE A 17 -14.35 -12.44 -3.15
CA PHE A 17 -14.71 -13.18 -1.95
C PHE A 17 -16.24 -13.20 -1.81
N SER A 18 -16.86 -14.37 -1.89
CA SER A 18 -18.32 -14.52 -2.00
C SER A 18 -18.99 -14.92 -0.69
N ASP A 19 -18.24 -15.46 0.26
CA ASP A 19 -18.79 -15.98 1.51
C ASP A 19 -18.81 -14.89 2.61
N ILE A 20 -19.82 -14.03 2.52
CA ILE A 20 -20.00 -12.93 3.45
C ILE A 20 -20.32 -13.42 4.87
N ASP A 21 -20.97 -14.57 5.01
CA ASP A 21 -21.34 -15.09 6.32
C ASP A 21 -20.12 -15.62 7.08
N ASP A 22 -19.19 -16.29 6.41
CA ASP A 22 -17.92 -16.69 7.02
C ASP A 22 -17.11 -15.46 7.45
N LEU A 23 -17.06 -14.42 6.61
CA LEU A 23 -16.40 -13.16 6.98
C LEU A 23 -17.04 -12.50 8.20
N LYS A 24 -18.37 -12.44 8.27
CA LYS A 24 -19.09 -11.87 9.41
C LYS A 24 -18.81 -12.67 10.69
N ASN A 25 -18.88 -13.99 10.62
CA ASN A 25 -18.60 -14.85 11.76
C ASN A 25 -17.17 -14.62 12.27
N PHE A 26 -16.19 -14.61 11.36
CA PHE A 26 -14.80 -14.33 11.70
C PHE A 26 -14.63 -12.94 12.36
N LEU A 27 -15.24 -11.89 11.80
CA LEU A 27 -15.16 -10.54 12.34
C LEU A 27 -15.87 -10.43 13.70
N GLN A 28 -16.91 -11.24 13.95
CA GLN A 28 -17.63 -11.28 15.22
C GLN A 28 -16.76 -11.84 16.35
N ASP A 29 -15.84 -12.73 16.05
CA ASP A 29 -14.94 -13.35 17.02
C ASP A 29 -13.70 -12.49 17.34
N LEU A 30 -13.44 -11.43 16.55
CA LEU A 30 -12.31 -10.52 16.84
C LEU A 30 -12.57 -9.72 18.13
N PRO A 31 -11.50 -9.27 18.82
CA PRO A 31 -11.62 -8.39 20.00
C PRO A 31 -12.47 -7.15 19.72
N THR A 32 -13.12 -6.63 20.76
CA THR A 32 -13.97 -5.43 20.72
C THR A 32 -13.23 -4.18 21.19
N GLY A 33 -13.82 -3.01 20.96
CA GLY A 33 -13.34 -1.73 21.49
C GLY A 33 -12.41 -0.95 20.54
N ASP A 34 -12.14 -1.48 19.32
CA ASP A 34 -11.24 -0.87 18.36
C ASP A 34 -11.94 -0.42 17.08
N THR A 35 -11.25 0.45 16.35
CA THR A 35 -11.61 0.77 14.97
C THR A 35 -10.88 -0.19 14.03
N LEU A 36 -11.62 -0.84 13.14
CA LEU A 36 -11.10 -1.76 12.15
C LEU A 36 -11.19 -1.17 10.73
N ASP A 37 -10.05 -1.01 10.10
CA ASP A 37 -9.96 -0.58 8.70
C ASP A 37 -10.08 -1.79 7.76
N VAL A 38 -11.14 -1.84 6.96
CA VAL A 38 -11.36 -2.86 5.92
C VAL A 38 -11.02 -2.26 4.57
N LYS A 39 -10.02 -2.82 3.88
CA LYS A 39 -9.55 -2.29 2.59
C LYS A 39 -9.74 -3.31 1.47
N PHE A 40 -10.47 -2.93 0.44
CA PHE A 40 -10.64 -3.73 -0.77
C PHE A 40 -9.45 -3.49 -1.69
N ILE A 41 -8.74 -4.57 -2.00
CA ILE A 41 -7.59 -4.56 -2.90
C ILE A 41 -7.73 -5.70 -3.91
N GLY A 42 -6.87 -5.75 -4.89
CA GLY A 42 -6.88 -6.77 -5.92
C GLY A 42 -6.48 -6.18 -7.27
N GLY A 43 -6.92 -6.76 -8.38
CA GLY A 43 -6.68 -6.20 -9.71
C GLY A 43 -7.34 -4.83 -9.85
N GLU A 44 -8.67 -4.79 -9.85
CA GLU A 44 -9.47 -3.55 -9.77
C GLU A 44 -10.77 -3.82 -9.00
N PRO A 45 -10.87 -3.38 -7.74
CA PRO A 45 -12.03 -3.70 -6.90
C PRO A 45 -13.33 -3.07 -7.40
N LEU A 46 -13.28 -1.94 -8.08
CA LEU A 46 -14.47 -1.21 -8.57
C LEU A 46 -15.20 -1.92 -9.73
N ILE A 47 -14.65 -2.98 -10.30
CA ILE A 47 -15.40 -3.89 -11.19
C ILE A 47 -16.57 -4.55 -10.43
N TYR A 48 -16.43 -4.72 -9.12
CA TYR A 48 -17.39 -5.41 -8.26
C TYR A 48 -18.10 -4.45 -7.28
N THR A 49 -18.43 -3.24 -7.72
CA THR A 49 -19.02 -2.16 -6.89
C THR A 49 -20.24 -2.62 -6.09
N ASP A 50 -21.17 -3.36 -6.70
CA ASP A 50 -22.37 -3.85 -6.01
C ASP A 50 -22.07 -4.87 -4.92
N SER A 51 -21.10 -5.74 -5.16
CA SER A 51 -20.65 -6.70 -4.15
C SER A 51 -19.96 -6.00 -2.99
N ILE A 52 -19.16 -4.97 -3.24
CA ILE A 52 -18.55 -4.12 -2.21
C ILE A 52 -19.64 -3.43 -1.38
N LYS A 53 -20.62 -2.79 -2.02
CA LYS A 53 -21.77 -2.16 -1.32
C LYS A 53 -22.50 -3.17 -0.41
N ARG A 54 -22.76 -4.38 -0.93
CA ARG A 54 -23.42 -5.44 -0.16
C ARG A 54 -22.57 -5.89 1.03
N MET A 55 -21.27 -6.12 0.83
CA MET A 55 -20.35 -6.54 1.88
C MET A 55 -20.25 -5.49 2.99
N ILE A 56 -20.10 -4.23 2.65
CA ILE A 56 -20.05 -3.12 3.63
C ILE A 56 -21.34 -3.06 4.44
N LYS A 57 -22.52 -3.18 3.79
CA LYS A 57 -23.81 -3.20 4.50
C LYS A 57 -23.89 -4.33 5.51
N GLU A 58 -23.42 -5.53 5.14
CA GLU A 58 -23.46 -6.68 6.03
C GLU A 58 -22.47 -6.55 7.20
N ILE A 59 -21.26 -6.07 6.96
CA ILE A 59 -20.25 -5.85 8.01
C ILE A 59 -20.73 -4.77 8.99
N ARG A 60 -21.31 -3.67 8.52
CA ARG A 60 -21.85 -2.60 9.39
C ARG A 60 -22.96 -3.06 10.32
N LYS A 61 -23.66 -4.16 10.02
CA LYS A 61 -24.63 -4.72 10.96
C LYS A 61 -23.98 -5.19 12.26
N LEU A 62 -22.71 -5.59 12.22
CA LEU A 62 -21.96 -6.02 13.41
C LEU A 62 -21.73 -4.87 14.41
N GLU A 63 -21.64 -3.62 13.95
CA GLU A 63 -21.49 -2.45 14.82
C GLU A 63 -22.67 -2.29 15.83
N ARG A 64 -23.82 -2.90 15.53
CA ARG A 64 -25.00 -2.88 16.41
C ARG A 64 -24.92 -3.90 17.57
N THR A 65 -24.11 -4.93 17.41
CA THR A 65 -24.02 -6.06 18.35
C THR A 65 -22.64 -6.17 18.98
N LYS A 66 -21.69 -5.41 18.47
CA LYS A 66 -20.30 -5.43 18.88
C LYS A 66 -19.79 -4.00 19.01
N ASP A 67 -19.08 -3.72 20.10
CA ASP A 67 -18.41 -2.42 20.30
C ASP A 67 -17.17 -2.35 19.42
N VAL A 68 -17.38 -2.09 18.13
CA VAL A 68 -16.36 -1.94 17.09
C VAL A 68 -16.85 -0.94 16.05
N HIS A 69 -15.96 -0.14 15.52
CA HIS A 69 -16.24 0.76 14.39
C HIS A 69 -15.49 0.31 13.14
N PHE A 70 -16.21 0.11 12.04
CA PHE A 70 -15.61 -0.29 10.76
C PHE A 70 -15.45 0.91 9.83
N ARG A 71 -14.24 1.14 9.38
CA ARG A 71 -13.95 2.09 8.30
C ARG A 71 -13.56 1.32 7.03
N PHE A 72 -13.98 1.83 5.88
CA PHE A 72 -13.83 1.13 4.61
C PHE A 72 -13.04 1.95 3.61
N GLY A 73 -12.08 1.33 2.95
CA GLY A 73 -11.29 1.94 1.89
C GLY A 73 -10.99 0.97 0.75
N LEU A 74 -10.32 1.46 -0.26
CA LEU A 74 -9.85 0.64 -1.36
C LEU A 74 -8.62 1.25 -2.07
N THR A 75 -7.96 0.41 -2.86
CA THR A 75 -6.94 0.88 -3.80
C THR A 75 -7.42 0.62 -5.23
N THR A 76 -7.47 1.66 -6.06
CA THR A 76 -8.01 1.61 -7.42
C THR A 76 -7.08 2.25 -8.44
N ASN A 77 -7.24 1.86 -9.72
CA ASN A 77 -6.60 2.52 -10.85
C ASN A 77 -7.33 3.82 -11.29
N GLY A 78 -8.46 4.15 -10.67
CA GLY A 78 -9.23 5.37 -10.90
C GLY A 78 -10.07 5.39 -12.17
N LEU A 79 -10.11 4.34 -12.98
CA LEU A 79 -10.89 4.33 -14.24
C LEU A 79 -12.40 4.32 -14.00
N TYR A 80 -12.82 3.72 -12.91
CA TYR A 80 -14.23 3.71 -12.48
C TYR A 80 -14.55 4.89 -11.55
N PHE A 81 -14.06 6.08 -11.89
CA PHE A 81 -14.10 7.28 -11.03
C PHE A 81 -15.52 7.68 -10.61
N LYS A 82 -16.52 7.49 -11.46
CA LYS A 82 -17.92 7.81 -11.12
C LYS A 82 -18.42 6.93 -9.98
N SER A 83 -18.21 5.63 -10.08
CA SER A 83 -18.57 4.67 -9.01
C SER A 83 -17.79 4.93 -7.72
N LEU A 84 -16.51 5.32 -7.81
CA LEU A 84 -15.72 5.69 -6.65
C LEU A 84 -16.30 6.89 -5.92
N ILE A 85 -16.56 7.98 -6.66
CA ILE A 85 -17.14 9.22 -6.11
C ILE A 85 -18.49 8.95 -5.46
N GLU A 86 -19.34 8.14 -6.09
CA GLU A 86 -20.63 7.71 -5.54
C GLU A 86 -20.46 6.97 -4.23
N LEU A 87 -19.58 5.95 -4.18
CA LEU A 87 -19.32 5.16 -2.96
C LEU A 87 -18.85 6.03 -1.78
N ILE A 88 -18.01 7.03 -2.05
CA ILE A 88 -17.54 7.96 -1.02
C ILE A 88 -18.70 8.88 -0.58
N LYS A 89 -19.43 9.50 -1.51
CA LYS A 89 -20.52 10.43 -1.20
C LYS A 89 -21.71 9.77 -0.51
N GLU A 90 -21.99 8.52 -0.82
CA GLU A 90 -23.02 7.73 -0.13
C GLU A 90 -22.53 7.19 1.23
N GLY A 91 -21.29 7.46 1.62
CA GLY A 91 -20.71 7.05 2.90
C GLY A 91 -20.39 5.56 3.00
N TYR A 92 -20.26 4.86 1.87
CA TYR A 92 -19.75 3.48 1.90
C TYR A 92 -18.25 3.44 2.19
N LEU A 93 -17.48 4.36 1.60
CA LEU A 93 -16.04 4.43 1.77
C LEU A 93 -15.62 5.68 2.55
N ASP A 94 -14.63 5.52 3.38
CA ASP A 94 -13.94 6.60 4.07
C ASP A 94 -12.88 7.19 3.14
N GLU A 95 -13.05 8.43 2.75
CA GLU A 95 -12.24 9.09 1.73
C GLU A 95 -10.73 8.97 2.00
N GLU A 96 -10.32 9.12 3.27
CA GLU A 96 -8.91 9.07 3.71
C GLU A 96 -8.29 7.67 3.59
N LEU A 97 -9.12 6.62 3.53
CA LEU A 97 -8.67 5.24 3.34
C LEU A 97 -8.60 4.83 1.85
N VAL A 98 -9.05 5.70 0.96
CA VAL A 98 -9.01 5.45 -0.48
C VAL A 98 -7.66 5.86 -1.06
N LYS A 99 -7.05 4.94 -1.84
CA LYS A 99 -5.84 5.21 -2.60
C LYS A 99 -6.13 5.09 -4.10
N VAL A 100 -5.76 6.12 -4.86
CA VAL A 100 -5.94 6.17 -6.31
C VAL A 100 -4.58 6.19 -6.99
N SER A 101 -4.33 5.23 -7.83
CA SER A 101 -3.04 5.06 -8.50
C SER A 101 -2.97 5.90 -9.79
N TRP A 102 -1.93 6.75 -9.91
CA TRP A 102 -1.71 7.60 -11.08
C TRP A 102 -0.23 7.92 -11.28
N ASP A 103 0.30 7.77 -12.48
CA ASP A 103 1.72 7.97 -12.79
C ASP A 103 1.96 9.14 -13.76
N GLY A 104 1.10 10.17 -13.65
CA GLY A 104 1.20 11.38 -14.46
C GLY A 104 0.98 11.11 -15.95
N LYS A 105 1.66 11.85 -16.78
CA LYS A 105 1.62 11.71 -18.25
C LYS A 105 2.13 10.36 -18.78
N TYR A 106 2.73 9.55 -17.91
CA TYR A 106 3.23 8.22 -18.26
C TYR A 106 2.31 7.08 -17.82
N SER A 107 1.14 7.38 -17.22
CA SER A 107 0.18 6.36 -16.74
C SER A 107 -0.17 5.33 -17.81
N LYS A 108 -0.40 5.75 -19.06
CA LYS A 108 -0.68 4.84 -20.17
C LYS A 108 0.44 3.81 -20.37
N TYR A 109 1.68 4.24 -20.30
CA TYR A 109 2.84 3.40 -20.61
C TYR A 109 3.27 2.51 -19.44
N ILE A 110 3.22 3.05 -18.23
CA ILE A 110 3.62 2.34 -17.00
C ILE A 110 2.55 1.33 -16.60
N ARG A 111 1.26 1.70 -16.75
CA ARG A 111 0.12 0.86 -16.36
C ARG A 111 -0.48 0.08 -17.51
N LYS A 112 0.09 0.16 -18.72
CA LYS A 112 -0.41 -0.49 -19.94
C LYS A 112 -1.93 -0.30 -20.10
N SER A 113 -2.40 0.93 -19.89
CA SER A 113 -3.81 1.27 -20.01
C SER A 113 -4.24 1.27 -21.48
N CYS A 114 -5.41 0.70 -21.76
CA CYS A 114 -6.06 0.84 -23.06
C CYS A 114 -6.64 2.26 -23.30
N TYR A 115 -6.81 3.04 -22.23
CA TYR A 115 -7.27 4.43 -22.32
C TYR A 115 -6.10 5.39 -22.54
N ASP A 116 -6.37 6.50 -23.24
CA ASP A 116 -5.37 7.55 -23.39
C ASP A 116 -5.14 8.33 -22.09
N ASN A 117 -4.02 9.08 -22.05
CA ASN A 117 -3.68 9.86 -20.85
C ASN A 117 -4.69 10.97 -20.56
N GLY A 118 -5.37 11.51 -21.56
CA GLY A 118 -6.40 12.54 -21.38
C GLY A 118 -7.57 12.01 -20.57
N PHE A 119 -8.06 10.82 -20.92
CA PHE A 119 -9.12 10.15 -20.16
C PHE A 119 -8.68 9.84 -18.72
N VAL A 120 -7.50 9.24 -18.55
CA VAL A 120 -6.97 8.90 -17.22
C VAL A 120 -6.81 10.15 -16.36
N ASN A 121 -6.24 11.23 -16.91
CA ASN A 121 -6.07 12.49 -16.17
C ASN A 121 -7.43 13.10 -15.79
N ASN A 122 -8.38 13.13 -16.70
CA ASN A 122 -9.73 13.66 -16.42
C ASN A 122 -10.42 12.85 -15.31
N ALA A 123 -10.28 11.54 -15.29
CA ALA A 123 -10.81 10.68 -14.23
C ALA A 123 -10.21 11.06 -12.87
N ILE A 124 -8.87 11.14 -12.78
CA ILE A 124 -8.16 11.50 -11.54
C ILE A 124 -8.53 12.90 -11.07
N TYR A 125 -8.57 13.87 -11.99
CA TYR A 125 -8.94 15.26 -11.64
C TYR A 125 -10.39 15.38 -11.19
N SER A 126 -11.29 14.58 -11.74
CA SER A 126 -12.67 14.50 -11.26
C SER A 126 -12.75 13.93 -9.85
N ILE A 127 -11.97 12.88 -9.55
CA ILE A 127 -11.90 12.33 -8.19
C ILE A 127 -11.39 13.40 -7.21
N ILE A 128 -10.29 14.08 -7.52
CA ILE A 128 -9.70 15.09 -6.64
C ILE A 128 -10.66 16.25 -6.38
N LYS A 129 -11.38 16.70 -7.42
CA LYS A 129 -12.35 17.78 -7.30
C LYS A 129 -13.48 17.45 -6.34
N GLU A 130 -13.97 16.22 -6.36
CA GLU A 130 -15.13 15.78 -5.58
C GLU A 130 -14.74 15.16 -4.23
N CYS A 131 -13.54 14.60 -4.14
CA CYS A 131 -13.00 13.84 -3.01
C CYS A 131 -11.50 14.20 -2.82
N PRO A 132 -11.18 15.39 -2.28
CA PRO A 132 -9.80 15.89 -2.25
C PRO A 132 -8.90 15.18 -1.22
N ASN A 133 -9.47 14.45 -0.23
CA ASN A 133 -8.71 13.76 0.80
C ASN A 133 -8.28 12.34 0.40
N VAL A 134 -8.69 11.84 -0.78
CA VAL A 134 -8.14 10.59 -1.29
C VAL A 134 -6.63 10.70 -1.47
N THR A 135 -5.91 9.63 -1.20
CA THR A 135 -4.45 9.60 -1.44
C THR A 135 -4.17 9.24 -2.89
N VAL A 136 -3.52 10.14 -3.64
CA VAL A 136 -3.01 9.81 -4.96
C VAL A 136 -1.63 9.18 -4.84
N ARG A 137 -1.48 7.94 -5.37
CA ARG A 137 -0.23 7.19 -5.38
C ARG A 137 0.47 7.33 -6.73
N ILE A 138 1.72 7.75 -6.71
CA ILE A 138 2.59 7.84 -7.89
C ILE A 138 3.71 6.82 -7.71
N ALA A 139 3.83 5.85 -8.63
CA ALA A 139 4.94 4.91 -8.61
C ALA A 139 6.24 5.61 -9.03
N ILE A 140 7.35 5.33 -8.33
CA ILE A 140 8.67 5.80 -8.71
C ILE A 140 9.22 4.84 -9.78
N HIS A 141 9.17 5.26 -11.03
CA HIS A 141 9.54 4.46 -12.19
C HIS A 141 10.48 5.22 -13.11
N LEU A 142 11.33 4.51 -13.88
CA LEU A 142 12.28 5.13 -14.82
C LEU A 142 11.61 6.10 -15.80
N LYS A 143 10.42 5.77 -16.27
CA LYS A 143 9.70 6.59 -17.26
C LYS A 143 9.17 7.91 -16.69
N ASN A 144 8.93 8.00 -15.36
CA ASN A 144 8.30 9.18 -14.77
C ASN A 144 9.15 9.92 -13.72
N VAL A 145 10.26 9.36 -13.26
CA VAL A 145 11.09 9.93 -12.18
C VAL A 145 11.45 11.41 -12.41
N ASP A 146 11.73 11.79 -13.67
CA ASP A 146 12.07 13.17 -14.02
C ASP A 146 10.85 14.12 -14.05
N SER A 147 9.61 13.57 -14.07
CA SER A 147 8.36 14.34 -14.16
C SER A 147 7.44 14.20 -12.94
N ILE A 148 7.90 13.55 -11.87
CA ILE A 148 7.13 13.43 -10.61
C ILE A 148 6.81 14.82 -10.04
N GLU A 149 7.76 15.75 -10.08
CA GLU A 149 7.54 17.16 -9.67
C GLU A 149 6.35 17.78 -10.43
N GLU A 150 6.35 17.71 -11.77
CA GLU A 150 5.26 18.22 -12.62
C GLU A 150 3.92 17.55 -12.26
N SER A 151 3.95 16.25 -12.04
CA SER A 151 2.77 15.47 -11.67
C SER A 151 2.21 15.90 -10.31
N MET A 152 3.06 16.08 -9.30
CA MET A 152 2.64 16.54 -7.98
C MET A 152 2.05 17.96 -8.05
N LEU A 153 2.69 18.88 -8.75
CA LEU A 153 2.18 20.25 -8.95
C LEU A 153 0.82 20.24 -9.66
N ALA A 154 0.65 19.37 -10.66
CA ALA A 154 -0.63 19.22 -11.35
C ALA A 154 -1.75 18.70 -10.43
N LEU A 155 -1.46 17.81 -9.49
CA LEU A 155 -2.42 17.33 -8.49
C LEU A 155 -2.75 18.43 -7.46
N LEU A 156 -1.74 19.09 -6.92
CA LEU A 156 -1.89 20.13 -5.89
C LEU A 156 -2.65 21.35 -6.42
N SER A 157 -2.39 21.76 -7.67
CA SER A 157 -3.13 22.84 -8.32
C SER A 157 -4.62 22.54 -8.52
N ARG A 158 -5.01 21.27 -8.43
CA ARG A 158 -6.40 20.80 -8.50
C ARG A 158 -7.02 20.48 -7.14
N GLY A 159 -6.28 20.75 -6.07
CA GLY A 159 -6.78 20.61 -4.70
C GLY A 159 -6.52 19.25 -4.06
N ALA A 160 -5.67 18.40 -4.62
CA ALA A 160 -5.26 17.16 -3.94
C ALA A 160 -4.63 17.47 -2.57
N LYS A 161 -5.09 16.79 -1.53
CA LYS A 161 -4.61 16.99 -0.16
C LYS A 161 -3.70 15.88 0.34
N SER A 162 -3.62 14.76 -0.36
CA SER A 162 -2.78 13.62 0.05
C SER A 162 -2.08 12.97 -1.14
N ILE A 163 -0.75 12.85 -1.07
CA ILE A 163 0.09 12.24 -2.11
C ILE A 163 1.03 11.22 -1.47
N GLU A 164 1.19 10.08 -2.12
CA GLU A 164 2.15 9.02 -1.77
C GLU A 164 3.06 8.71 -2.95
N LEU A 165 4.37 8.72 -2.76
CA LEU A 165 5.30 8.16 -3.73
C LEU A 165 5.52 6.68 -3.40
N TYR A 166 5.13 5.82 -4.31
CA TYR A 166 5.16 4.38 -4.11
C TYR A 166 6.46 3.78 -4.65
N TYR A 167 7.23 3.16 -3.76
CA TYR A 167 8.38 2.35 -4.15
C TYR A 167 7.87 1.03 -4.75
N ILE A 168 8.17 0.81 -6.02
CA ILE A 168 7.85 -0.44 -6.69
C ILE A 168 8.67 -1.55 -6.02
N MET A 169 7.98 -2.58 -5.55
CA MET A 169 8.64 -3.77 -5.03
C MET A 169 9.39 -4.45 -6.19
N GLU A 170 10.58 -4.97 -5.92
CA GLU A 170 11.36 -5.74 -6.90
C GLU A 170 11.75 -4.98 -8.20
N TYR A 171 11.88 -3.65 -8.12
CA TYR A 171 12.29 -2.88 -9.28
C TYR A 171 13.82 -2.89 -9.46
N PRO A 172 14.37 -3.58 -10.49
CA PRO A 172 15.81 -3.80 -10.61
C PRO A 172 16.65 -2.53 -10.65
N LEU A 173 16.09 -1.46 -11.22
CA LEU A 173 16.79 -0.18 -11.36
C LEU A 173 17.06 0.55 -10.05
N TYR A 174 16.45 0.14 -8.95
CA TYR A 174 16.81 0.70 -7.64
C TYR A 174 18.22 0.35 -7.17
N ARG A 175 18.92 -0.52 -7.91
CA ARG A 175 20.36 -0.83 -7.71
C ARG A 175 21.27 0.00 -8.62
N ASP A 176 20.73 0.67 -9.61
CA ASP A 176 21.47 1.43 -10.58
C ASP A 176 21.81 2.81 -10.02
N GLU A 177 23.11 3.10 -9.87
CA GLU A 177 23.59 4.39 -9.35
C GLU A 177 23.04 5.60 -10.10
N TRP A 178 22.92 5.46 -11.42
CA TRP A 178 22.36 6.52 -12.26
C TRP A 178 20.88 6.77 -11.92
N PHE A 179 20.09 5.70 -11.74
CA PHE A 179 18.69 5.84 -11.36
C PHE A 179 18.53 6.36 -9.93
N ILE A 180 19.37 5.90 -9.00
CA ILE A 180 19.46 6.41 -7.63
C ILE A 180 19.74 7.93 -7.61
N HIS A 181 20.67 8.37 -8.47
CA HIS A 181 20.96 9.81 -8.61
C HIS A 181 19.74 10.62 -9.10
N LYS A 182 18.97 10.08 -10.06
CA LYS A 182 17.70 10.70 -10.50
C LYS A 182 16.69 10.76 -9.37
N CYS A 183 16.52 9.69 -8.60
CA CYS A 183 15.63 9.65 -7.45
C CYS A 183 16.03 10.68 -6.38
N LYS A 184 17.33 10.85 -6.10
CA LYS A 184 17.81 11.88 -5.19
C LYS A 184 17.36 13.28 -5.64
N LYS A 185 17.59 13.62 -6.91
CA LYS A 185 17.14 14.92 -7.46
C LYS A 185 15.62 15.08 -7.36
N MET A 186 14.88 14.01 -7.63
CA MET A 186 13.43 14.01 -7.50
C MET A 186 13.00 14.29 -6.05
N PHE A 187 13.58 13.62 -5.05
CA PHE A 187 13.25 13.87 -3.64
C PHE A 187 13.60 15.30 -3.19
N GLU A 188 14.71 15.87 -3.67
CA GLU A 188 15.05 17.28 -3.39
C GLU A 188 14.00 18.26 -3.95
N LYS A 189 13.41 17.95 -5.10
CA LYS A 189 12.30 18.71 -5.68
C LYS A 189 11.02 18.53 -4.90
N VAL A 190 10.69 17.32 -4.48
CA VAL A 190 9.54 17.02 -3.62
C VAL A 190 9.62 17.79 -2.30
N ALA A 191 10.80 17.84 -1.69
CA ALA A 191 11.02 18.62 -0.47
C ALA A 191 10.71 20.12 -0.68
N ARG A 192 11.10 20.69 -1.82
CA ARG A 192 10.76 22.07 -2.18
C ARG A 192 9.24 22.25 -2.35
N ILE A 193 8.56 21.34 -3.03
CA ILE A 193 7.08 21.40 -3.15
C ILE A 193 6.46 21.39 -1.76
N TYR A 194 6.92 20.51 -0.87
CA TYR A 194 6.41 20.39 0.49
C TYR A 194 6.57 21.69 1.30
N SER A 195 7.60 22.48 1.03
CA SER A 195 7.79 23.79 1.71
C SER A 195 6.81 24.87 1.28
N PHE A 196 6.19 24.76 0.10
CA PHE A 196 5.29 25.75 -0.46
C PHE A 196 3.82 25.40 -0.38
N PHE A 197 3.51 24.11 -0.31
CA PHE A 197 2.13 23.61 -0.35
C PHE A 197 1.76 22.89 0.95
N SER A 198 0.56 23.13 1.45
CA SER A 198 0.02 22.40 2.57
C SER A 198 -0.71 21.15 2.06
N PHE A 199 -0.07 19.99 2.18
CA PHE A 199 -0.65 18.70 1.84
C PHE A 199 -0.03 17.58 2.68
N ARG A 200 -0.71 16.45 2.73
CA ARG A 200 -0.21 15.24 3.39
C ARG A 200 0.76 14.52 2.45
N TYR A 201 2.03 14.47 2.79
CA TYR A 201 3.00 13.61 2.11
C TYR A 201 3.23 12.34 2.93
N VAL A 202 2.59 11.25 2.49
CA VAL A 202 2.47 10.00 3.26
C VAL A 202 3.83 9.40 3.62
N ASN A 203 4.81 9.48 2.71
CA ASN A 203 6.16 8.98 2.95
C ASN A 203 6.81 9.67 4.17
N TRP A 204 6.64 10.97 4.30
CA TRP A 204 7.26 11.73 5.39
C TRP A 204 6.54 11.56 6.73
N GLU A 205 5.24 11.33 6.73
CA GLU A 205 4.53 10.95 7.95
C GLU A 205 5.07 9.63 8.51
N SER A 206 5.35 8.67 7.63
CA SER A 206 5.95 7.39 8.03
C SER A 206 7.35 7.59 8.63
N LEU A 207 8.17 8.50 8.08
CA LEU A 207 9.49 8.83 8.61
C LEU A 207 9.40 9.52 9.99
N LYS A 208 8.46 10.47 10.17
CA LYS A 208 8.21 11.15 11.44
C LYS A 208 7.79 10.14 12.52
N TYR A 209 6.81 9.30 12.24
CA TYR A 209 6.33 8.29 13.18
C TYR A 209 7.44 7.38 13.69
N ASN A 210 8.41 7.06 12.83
CA ASN A 210 9.52 6.18 13.17
C ASN A 210 10.64 6.89 13.92
N SER A 211 10.84 8.21 13.71
CA SER A 211 11.82 9.00 14.47
C SER A 211 11.39 9.23 15.92
N ASP A 212 10.07 9.30 16.16
CA ASP A 212 9.51 9.55 17.48
C ASP A 212 9.49 8.30 18.39
N LYS A 213 9.71 7.12 17.81
CA LYS A 213 9.87 5.87 18.58
C LYS A 213 11.34 5.57 18.83
N GLU A 214 11.84 5.94 20.00
CA GLU A 214 13.06 5.37 20.59
C GLU A 214 12.83 3.89 20.96
N THR A 215 12.75 3.01 19.99
CA THR A 215 12.64 1.59 20.27
C THR A 215 13.92 0.89 19.85
N SER A 216 14.58 0.34 20.84
CA SER A 216 15.75 -0.56 20.74
C SER A 216 15.45 -1.90 20.05
N GLU A 217 14.24 -2.08 19.55
CA GLU A 217 13.85 -3.27 18.81
C GLU A 217 14.01 -2.99 17.31
N ALA A 218 14.97 -3.67 16.70
CA ALA A 218 15.16 -3.73 15.26
C ALA A 218 13.79 -3.89 14.57
N SER A 219 13.56 -3.09 13.55
CA SER A 219 12.25 -2.93 12.89
C SER A 219 11.66 -4.27 12.48
N LYS A 220 10.79 -4.79 13.32
CA LYS A 220 9.92 -5.90 13.01
C LYS A 220 8.93 -5.44 11.95
N CYS A 221 8.51 -6.35 11.08
CA CYS A 221 7.46 -6.05 10.12
C CYS A 221 6.22 -5.52 10.86
N SER A 222 5.88 -4.25 10.66
CA SER A 222 4.75 -3.60 11.34
C SER A 222 3.38 -4.20 10.98
N HIS A 223 3.33 -5.09 9.98
CA HIS A 223 2.10 -5.75 9.54
C HIS A 223 1.75 -6.99 10.35
N LEU A 224 2.73 -7.61 11.03
CA LEU A 224 2.45 -8.73 11.91
C LEU A 224 1.66 -8.27 13.14
N GLY A 225 0.51 -8.91 13.35
CA GLY A 225 -0.38 -8.62 14.47
C GLY A 225 -1.26 -7.38 14.30
N SER A 226 -1.04 -6.54 13.28
CA SER A 226 -1.87 -5.37 13.00
C SER A 226 -2.63 -5.43 11.68
N HIS A 227 -2.27 -6.36 10.81
CA HIS A 227 -2.89 -6.53 9.49
C HIS A 227 -3.22 -7.99 9.25
N LEU A 228 -4.30 -8.21 8.52
CA LEU A 228 -4.71 -9.51 8.05
C LEU A 228 -5.17 -9.37 6.59
N HIS A 229 -4.67 -10.23 5.74
CA HIS A 229 -5.11 -10.31 4.36
C HIS A 229 -5.99 -11.54 4.18
N ILE A 230 -7.13 -11.36 3.54
CA ILE A 230 -8.10 -12.41 3.22
C ILE A 230 -8.13 -12.54 1.70
N ASP A 231 -7.79 -13.71 1.18
CA ASP A 231 -7.86 -13.97 -0.25
C ASP A 231 -9.28 -14.35 -0.70
N LYS A 232 -9.46 -14.58 -2.00
CA LYS A 232 -10.74 -14.96 -2.60
C LYS A 232 -11.31 -16.28 -2.07
N ASN A 233 -10.48 -17.17 -1.50
CA ASN A 233 -10.87 -18.46 -0.95
C ASN A 233 -11.18 -18.40 0.55
N GLY A 234 -11.06 -17.22 1.16
CA GLY A 234 -11.17 -17.01 2.60
C GLY A 234 -9.94 -17.44 3.38
N ASP A 235 -8.81 -17.66 2.72
CA ASP A 235 -7.56 -17.98 3.37
C ASP A 235 -6.91 -16.73 3.95
N LEU A 236 -6.33 -16.89 5.14
CA LEU A 236 -5.76 -15.79 5.93
C LEU A 236 -4.25 -15.74 5.80
N TYR A 237 -3.73 -14.56 5.50
CA TYR A 237 -2.30 -14.27 5.37
C TYR A 237 -1.93 -13.03 6.18
N PRO A 238 -0.67 -12.89 6.64
CA PRO A 238 -0.23 -11.74 7.43
C PRO A 238 -0.23 -10.43 6.63
N CYS A 239 -0.07 -10.50 5.30
CA CYS A 239 -0.27 -9.38 4.37
C CYS A 239 -0.41 -9.89 2.93
N GLY A 240 -0.81 -9.01 2.00
CA GLY A 240 -1.01 -9.35 0.59
C GLY A 240 0.24 -9.86 -0.13
N MET A 241 1.44 -9.56 0.37
CA MET A 241 2.69 -10.06 -0.22
C MET A 241 2.94 -11.56 0.04
N PHE A 242 2.19 -12.18 0.93
CA PHE A 242 2.27 -13.62 1.22
C PHE A 242 1.19 -14.44 0.51
N VAL A 243 0.34 -13.83 -0.31
CA VAL A 243 -0.70 -14.53 -1.07
C VAL A 243 -0.07 -15.23 -2.29
N PRO A 244 -0.15 -16.56 -2.41
CA PRO A 244 0.56 -17.31 -3.44
C PRO A 244 0.09 -17.01 -4.87
N ASP A 245 -1.20 -16.86 -5.06
CA ASP A 245 -1.81 -16.66 -6.40
C ASP A 245 -1.42 -15.31 -7.02
N ASP A 246 -1.08 -14.35 -6.17
CA ASP A 246 -0.75 -12.99 -6.56
C ASP A 246 0.77 -12.75 -6.63
N ASN A 247 1.57 -13.72 -6.15
CA ASN A 247 3.01 -13.54 -6.09
C ASN A 247 3.74 -14.84 -6.47
N ILE A 248 4.48 -14.79 -7.58
CA ILE A 248 5.25 -15.93 -8.10
C ILE A 248 6.36 -16.41 -7.15
N TYR A 249 6.72 -15.61 -6.16
CA TYR A 249 7.80 -15.88 -5.23
C TYR A 249 7.38 -16.52 -3.92
N VAL A 250 6.06 -16.64 -3.64
CA VAL A 250 5.56 -17.06 -2.32
C VAL A 250 4.74 -18.33 -2.43
N THR A 251 4.93 -19.24 -1.49
CA THR A 251 4.23 -20.51 -1.38
C THR A 251 3.13 -20.48 -0.32
N THR A 252 2.21 -21.44 -0.36
CA THR A 252 1.09 -21.57 0.58
C THR A 252 1.51 -21.75 2.05
N GLN A 253 2.80 -21.96 2.33
CA GLN A 253 3.32 -22.17 3.69
C GLN A 253 3.03 -21.01 4.66
N TRP A 254 2.80 -19.81 4.12
CA TRP A 254 2.55 -18.58 4.92
C TRP A 254 1.06 -18.32 5.19
N LYS A 255 0.22 -19.23 4.83
CA LYS A 255 -1.19 -19.21 5.22
C LYS A 255 -1.30 -19.42 6.74
N ILE A 256 -1.85 -18.45 7.43
CA ILE A 256 -2.00 -18.42 8.90
C ILE A 256 -3.41 -18.75 9.37
N GLY A 257 -4.28 -19.23 8.49
CA GLY A 257 -5.62 -19.65 8.84
C GLY A 257 -6.59 -19.60 7.66
N ASN A 258 -7.88 -19.67 7.99
CA ASN A 258 -8.98 -19.53 7.04
C ASN A 258 -10.18 -18.96 7.79
N LEU A 259 -11.07 -18.25 7.13
CA LEU A 259 -12.25 -17.64 7.75
C LEU A 259 -13.12 -18.65 8.53
N LYS A 260 -13.21 -19.89 8.05
CA LYS A 260 -14.01 -20.96 8.70
C LYS A 260 -13.36 -21.54 9.94
N SER A 261 -12.05 -21.68 9.92
CA SER A 261 -11.28 -22.29 11.02
C SER A 261 -10.63 -21.28 11.97
N GLY A 262 -10.68 -20.00 11.63
CA GLY A 262 -10.01 -18.95 12.39
C GLY A 262 -8.50 -18.88 12.13
N ILE A 263 -7.79 -18.13 12.99
CA ILE A 263 -6.35 -17.93 12.93
C ILE A 263 -5.63 -19.14 13.55
N ASP A 264 -4.64 -19.67 12.83
CA ASP A 264 -3.73 -20.68 13.34
C ASP A 264 -2.59 -20.01 14.14
N PHE A 265 -2.78 -19.92 15.45
CA PHE A 265 -1.82 -19.28 16.34
C PHE A 265 -0.46 -19.99 16.38
N THR A 266 -0.39 -21.28 16.05
CA THR A 266 0.90 -22.01 16.00
C THR A 266 1.70 -21.53 14.79
N LYS A 267 1.09 -21.48 13.62
CA LYS A 267 1.72 -20.94 12.40
C LYS A 267 2.05 -19.47 12.53
N THR A 268 1.20 -18.69 13.19
CA THR A 268 1.48 -17.27 13.44
C THR A 268 2.74 -17.10 14.28
N LYS A 269 2.92 -17.90 15.34
CA LYS A 269 4.14 -17.89 16.17
C LYS A 269 5.38 -18.36 15.39
N GLU A 270 5.27 -19.40 14.57
CA GLU A 270 6.37 -19.85 13.71
C GLU A 270 6.81 -18.73 12.77
N LEU A 271 5.86 -18.05 12.15
CA LEU A 271 6.15 -16.90 11.29
C LEU A 271 6.78 -15.74 12.06
N GLU A 272 6.27 -15.42 13.26
CA GLU A 272 6.87 -14.40 14.12
C GLU A 272 8.31 -14.75 14.49
N MET A 273 8.61 -16.00 14.79
CA MET A 273 9.97 -16.45 15.08
C MET A 273 10.88 -16.30 13.85
N GLU A 274 10.41 -16.64 12.65
CA GLU A 274 11.17 -16.42 11.41
C GLU A 274 11.45 -14.93 11.15
N LEU A 275 10.44 -14.08 11.31
CA LEU A 275 10.54 -12.64 11.09
C LEU A 275 11.33 -11.90 12.16
N ASN A 276 11.47 -12.50 13.37
CA ASN A 276 12.22 -11.95 14.49
C ASN A 276 13.67 -12.44 14.54
N LYS A 277 14.11 -13.31 13.63
CA LYS A 277 15.52 -13.63 13.52
C LYS A 277 16.33 -12.36 13.31
N GLU A 278 17.47 -12.22 14.01
CA GLU A 278 18.32 -11.06 13.83
C GLU A 278 18.75 -10.91 12.38
N VAL A 279 18.33 -9.82 11.78
CA VAL A 279 18.64 -9.54 10.38
C VAL A 279 19.96 -8.80 10.33
N GLY A 280 21.02 -9.49 9.93
CA GLY A 280 22.32 -8.87 9.69
C GLY A 280 22.26 -7.88 8.53
N CYS A 281 22.54 -6.60 8.75
CA CYS A 281 22.75 -5.65 7.68
C CYS A 281 24.15 -5.80 7.11
N SER A 282 24.27 -6.19 5.85
CA SER A 282 25.56 -6.33 5.15
C SER A 282 26.33 -5.00 5.02
N LYS A 283 25.67 -3.85 5.18
CA LYS A 283 26.31 -2.51 5.17
C LYS A 283 26.75 -2.03 6.56
N GLY A 284 26.56 -2.81 7.63
CA GLY A 284 26.88 -2.36 8.98
C GLY A 284 26.08 -1.13 9.43
N CYS A 285 24.97 -0.85 8.75
CA CYS A 285 24.10 0.27 9.04
C CYS A 285 23.41 0.04 10.39
N LYS A 286 23.56 0.99 11.32
CA LYS A 286 22.87 0.98 12.63
C LYS A 286 21.48 1.58 12.57
N ASN A 287 20.84 1.59 11.39
CA ASN A 287 19.55 2.20 11.22
C ASN A 287 18.46 1.31 11.86
N VAL A 288 18.05 1.67 13.07
CA VAL A 288 16.99 1.00 13.85
C VAL A 288 15.63 1.04 13.15
N ASN A 289 15.43 1.92 12.15
CA ASN A 289 14.19 2.13 11.44
C ASN A 289 14.25 1.60 9.99
N CYS A 290 14.96 0.52 9.74
CA CYS A 290 15.05 -0.09 8.44
C CYS A 290 13.80 -0.94 8.18
N PHE A 291 12.91 -0.46 7.30
CA PHE A 291 11.70 -1.16 6.88
C PHE A 291 11.97 -1.94 5.59
N GLU A 292 12.60 -3.07 5.70
CA GLU A 292 12.64 -4.00 4.58
C GLU A 292 11.49 -4.99 4.69
N CYS A 293 10.88 -5.31 3.56
CA CYS A 293 9.77 -6.25 3.52
C CYS A 293 10.31 -7.69 3.55
N PRO A 294 10.03 -8.48 4.60
CA PRO A 294 10.48 -9.87 4.68
C PRO A 294 9.96 -10.75 3.56
N ALA A 295 8.75 -10.47 3.06
CA ALA A 295 8.16 -11.20 1.94
C ALA A 295 8.94 -10.95 0.64
N VAL A 296 9.39 -9.70 0.40
CA VAL A 296 10.25 -9.37 -0.75
C VAL A 296 11.61 -10.04 -0.61
N ASN A 297 12.21 -10.02 0.57
CA ASN A 297 13.48 -10.70 0.81
C ASN A 297 13.36 -12.21 0.53
N LEU A 298 12.28 -12.83 1.00
CA LEU A 298 12.00 -14.23 0.75
C LEU A 298 11.92 -14.53 -0.76
N GLY A 299 11.21 -13.70 -1.51
CA GLY A 299 11.04 -13.84 -2.96
C GLY A 299 12.36 -13.69 -3.73
N GLU A 300 13.14 -12.66 -3.40
CA GLU A 300 14.33 -12.29 -4.15
C GLU A 300 15.58 -13.13 -3.82
N ILE A 301 15.72 -13.54 -2.57
CA ILE A 301 16.94 -14.23 -2.10
C ILE A 301 16.67 -15.52 -1.31
N GLY A 302 15.42 -15.99 -1.27
CA GLY A 302 15.02 -17.23 -0.61
C GLY A 302 15.13 -17.20 0.91
N SER A 303 15.24 -16.01 1.54
CA SER A 303 15.42 -15.88 2.97
C SER A 303 14.79 -14.60 3.50
N MET A 304 14.09 -14.68 4.63
CA MET A 304 13.52 -13.51 5.31
C MET A 304 14.54 -12.81 6.23
N ASP A 305 15.63 -13.49 6.60
CA ASP A 305 16.65 -13.00 7.50
C ASP A 305 17.79 -12.24 6.82
N LYS A 306 17.77 -12.15 5.49
CA LYS A 306 18.74 -11.38 4.71
C LYS A 306 18.09 -10.12 4.17
N ARG A 307 18.71 -8.98 4.40
CA ARG A 307 18.19 -7.71 3.89
C ARG A 307 18.50 -7.56 2.42
N PHE A 308 17.46 -7.37 1.63
CA PHE A 308 17.56 -7.08 0.21
C PHE A 308 17.72 -5.58 -0.02
N MET A 309 18.84 -5.18 -0.59
CA MET A 309 19.33 -3.79 -0.54
C MET A 309 18.74 -2.84 -1.59
N GLN A 310 17.82 -3.26 -2.46
CA GLN A 310 17.34 -2.43 -3.58
C GLN A 310 16.74 -1.08 -3.14
N GLN A 311 15.91 -1.08 -2.11
CA GLN A 311 15.23 0.14 -1.67
C GLN A 311 15.96 0.87 -0.54
N CYS A 312 16.94 0.22 0.07
CA CYS A 312 17.64 0.73 1.26
C CYS A 312 18.28 2.09 0.98
N GLU A 313 18.98 2.22 -0.12
CA GLU A 313 19.67 3.45 -0.49
C GLU A 313 18.71 4.60 -0.80
N LEU A 314 17.62 4.31 -1.51
CA LEU A 314 16.59 5.32 -1.80
C LEU A 314 15.89 5.82 -0.54
N LYS A 315 15.53 4.91 0.36
CA LYS A 315 14.90 5.27 1.65
C LYS A 315 15.86 6.08 2.53
N GLU A 316 17.14 5.74 2.51
CA GLU A 316 18.17 6.49 3.23
C GLU A 316 18.35 7.90 2.64
N ILE A 317 18.32 8.05 1.33
CA ILE A 317 18.38 9.35 0.65
C ILE A 317 17.17 10.20 1.04
N GLU A 318 15.96 9.63 0.94
CA GLU A 318 14.73 10.33 1.32
C GLU A 318 14.77 10.75 2.79
N ARG A 319 15.21 9.88 3.69
CA ARG A 319 15.37 10.20 5.12
C ARG A 319 16.37 11.31 5.38
N LYS A 320 17.52 11.31 4.71
CA LYS A 320 18.51 12.41 4.83
C LYS A 320 17.94 13.74 4.36
N ILE A 321 17.16 13.75 3.29
CA ILE A 321 16.49 14.94 2.79
C ILE A 321 15.42 15.40 3.79
N TYR A 322 14.63 14.49 4.34
CA TYR A 322 13.65 14.76 5.38
C TYR A 322 14.30 15.41 6.62
N ASN A 323 15.36 14.80 7.14
CA ASN A 323 16.08 15.28 8.31
C ASN A 323 16.66 16.68 8.08
N LYS A 324 17.31 16.89 6.93
CA LYS A 324 17.83 18.21 6.53
C LYS A 324 16.74 19.27 6.46
N PHE A 325 15.56 18.89 5.94
CA PHE A 325 14.43 19.80 5.80
C PHE A 325 13.83 20.20 7.15
N HIS A 326 13.77 19.28 8.12
CA HIS A 326 13.19 19.51 9.45
C HIS A 326 14.21 19.93 10.51
N GLY A 327 15.47 20.10 10.15
CA GLY A 327 16.53 20.49 11.10
C GLY A 327 16.86 19.39 12.12
N VAL A 328 16.56 18.15 11.81
CA VAL A 328 16.92 16.99 12.60
C VAL A 328 18.29 16.51 12.13
N GLY A 329 19.32 16.81 12.88
CA GLY A 329 20.72 16.50 12.59
C GLY A 329 21.24 15.31 13.36
#